data_3446924b021f0c8a6e52c3e4f6edf1ce
#
_entry.id   3446924b021f0c8a6e52c3e4f6edf1ce
#
_cell.length_a   1.000
_cell.length_b   1.000
_cell.length_c   1.000
_cell.angle_alpha   90.00
_cell.angle_beta   90.00
_cell.angle_gamma   90.00
#
_symmetry.space_group_name_H-M   'P 1'
#
loop_
_entity.id
_entity.type
_entity.pdbx_description
1 polymer ?
#
loop_
_entity_poly.entity_id
_entity_poly.type
_entity_poly.pdbx_seq_one_letter_code
_entity_poly.pdbx_strand_id
1 'polypeptide(L)'
;MSGSDLLADIALRQTLDPGPGLSAFLSRVSMIGLAVAIGLLLAVQSVMNGFDREMRERILSLVPHVQISGEASSQEWSALKAELLAREGVSRVEPFAAAEALMLRGQSVTAARLTAIESDALTRYADLLSPAVPVWSPSGLVLGVKMAERLDVTVGDRVTFVLPAGATGDYRPLHFRVVSLLRSGTEIDEGLALVQQSAIPTLASQNALRGLAITLDDVFSAGEWRWDLIQWLPSNLRVTDWRATHGNLYSAIQLSRDLIGLILFTVIFVAAFNVVSALMLVVTDRRRVVAMLVAMGLKTRDVVVIFLMQGAIIGVVGSLAGMVLGYLLALGAPDMAVLLEQWLGSPLLQTDVYPLAFVPVDIRWQDFAATGAIATGLSVLAAVLPTLRASSLPVAATLSH
;
A
#
# COMPACT_ATOMS: atom_id res chain seq x y z
N MET A 1 51.42 -3.28 -2.72
CA MET A 1 50.14 -2.58 -2.77
C MET A 1 49.90 -2.15 -4.23
N SER A 2 48.77 -2.53 -4.79
CA SER A 2 48.42 -2.02 -6.12
C SER A 2 48.11 -0.53 -6.03
N GLY A 3 48.26 0.24 -7.13
CA GLY A 3 47.97 1.67 -7.09
C GLY A 3 46.49 1.98 -6.67
N SER A 4 45.57 1.03 -6.90
CA SER A 4 44.16 1.08 -6.46
C SER A 4 43.99 0.99 -4.95
N ASP A 5 44.82 0.18 -4.26
CA ASP A 5 44.76 -0.01 -2.80
C ASP A 5 45.18 1.29 -2.08
N LEU A 6 46.17 1.99 -2.63
CA LEU A 6 46.65 3.25 -2.08
C LEU A 6 45.58 4.37 -2.23
N LEU A 7 44.89 4.45 -3.37
CA LEU A 7 43.84 5.40 -3.61
C LEU A 7 42.63 5.15 -2.68
N ALA A 8 42.27 3.89 -2.43
CA ALA A 8 41.21 3.51 -1.54
C ALA A 8 41.56 3.86 -0.08
N ASP A 9 42.78 3.60 0.39
CA ASP A 9 43.21 3.95 1.75
C ASP A 9 43.21 5.46 1.99
N ILE A 10 43.66 6.23 0.98
CA ILE A 10 43.57 7.70 1.03
C ILE A 10 42.10 8.18 1.12
N ALA A 11 41.20 7.64 0.31
CA ALA A 11 39.80 8.01 0.31
C ALA A 11 39.13 7.65 1.66
N LEU A 12 39.43 6.46 2.19
CA LEU A 12 38.88 5.97 3.45
C LEU A 12 39.32 6.84 4.63
N ARG A 13 40.65 7.07 4.75
CA ARG A 13 41.17 7.93 5.83
C ARG A 13 40.66 9.35 5.75
N GLN A 14 40.54 9.90 4.55
CA GLN A 14 40.02 11.27 4.36
C GLN A 14 38.53 11.40 4.71
N THR A 15 37.77 10.30 4.65
CA THR A 15 36.31 10.34 4.91
C THR A 15 35.98 9.92 6.34
N LEU A 16 36.63 8.89 6.89
CA LEU A 16 36.30 8.30 8.20
C LEU A 16 37.14 8.86 9.36
N ASP A 17 38.39 9.28 9.10
CA ASP A 17 39.26 9.91 10.11
C ASP A 17 39.71 11.30 9.62
N PRO A 18 38.79 12.20 9.48
CA PRO A 18 39.10 13.54 9.08
C PRO A 18 39.62 14.29 10.32
N GLY A 19 40.86 14.77 10.25
CA GLY A 19 41.44 15.65 11.26
C GLY A 19 40.54 16.88 11.56
N PRO A 20 40.85 17.70 12.53
CA PRO A 20 40.05 18.86 12.87
C PRO A 20 40.05 19.87 11.70
N GLY A 21 38.95 19.91 10.94
CA GLY A 21 38.82 20.81 9.78
C GLY A 21 37.40 20.87 9.23
N LEU A 22 37.15 21.89 8.42
CA LEU A 22 35.83 22.16 7.82
C LEU A 22 35.35 20.99 6.93
N SER A 23 36.27 20.37 6.18
CA SER A 23 35.96 19.23 5.31
C SER A 23 35.45 18.00 6.06
N ALA A 24 35.98 17.76 7.26
CA ALA A 24 35.56 16.70 8.18
C ALA A 24 34.12 16.92 8.66
N PHE A 25 33.85 18.12 9.12
CA PHE A 25 32.51 18.51 9.56
C PHE A 25 31.49 18.33 8.45
N LEU A 26 31.80 18.81 7.23
CA LEU A 26 30.90 18.74 6.08
C LEU A 26 30.61 17.28 5.66
N SER A 27 31.65 16.41 5.67
CA SER A 27 31.44 14.98 5.36
C SER A 27 30.50 14.31 6.37
N ARG A 28 30.68 14.60 7.68
CA ARG A 28 29.81 14.05 8.74
C ARG A 28 28.37 14.56 8.61
N VAL A 29 28.20 15.87 8.39
CA VAL A 29 26.86 16.47 8.19
C VAL A 29 26.17 15.85 6.98
N SER A 30 26.90 15.59 5.89
CA SER A 30 26.34 14.93 4.70
C SER A 30 25.94 13.48 4.96
N MET A 31 26.78 12.70 5.69
CA MET A 31 26.43 11.33 6.07
C MET A 31 25.20 11.30 6.98
N ILE A 32 25.13 12.20 7.97
CA ILE A 32 23.97 12.29 8.87
C ILE A 32 22.72 12.72 8.08
N GLY A 33 22.82 13.72 7.23
CA GLY A 33 21.72 14.19 6.38
C GLY A 33 21.19 13.09 5.45
N LEU A 34 22.10 12.34 4.84
CA LEU A 34 21.73 11.18 4.00
C LEU A 34 21.10 10.07 4.84
N ALA A 35 21.64 9.77 6.01
CA ALA A 35 21.10 8.74 6.91
C ALA A 35 19.69 9.11 7.41
N VAL A 36 19.46 10.36 7.80
CA VAL A 36 18.14 10.84 8.22
C VAL A 36 17.15 10.78 7.06
N ALA A 37 17.55 11.24 5.87
CA ALA A 37 16.70 11.20 4.69
C ALA A 37 16.27 9.77 4.32
N ILE A 38 17.23 8.83 4.27
CA ILE A 38 16.95 7.41 3.99
C ILE A 38 16.14 6.79 5.12
N GLY A 39 16.44 7.12 6.37
CA GLY A 39 15.73 6.60 7.53
C GLY A 39 14.25 6.99 7.52
N LEU A 40 13.95 8.25 7.30
CA LEU A 40 12.56 8.73 7.18
C LEU A 40 11.84 8.11 5.98
N LEU A 41 12.54 8.02 4.84
CA LEU A 41 12.02 7.40 3.64
C LEU A 41 11.57 5.96 3.90
N LEU A 42 12.45 5.13 4.47
CA LEU A 42 12.19 3.72 4.76
C LEU A 42 11.11 3.53 5.82
N ALA A 43 11.05 4.41 6.82
CA ALA A 43 9.99 4.39 7.82
C ALA A 43 8.61 4.65 7.17
N VAL A 44 8.49 5.71 6.36
CA VAL A 44 7.24 6.02 5.63
C VAL A 44 6.86 4.89 4.67
N GLN A 45 7.82 4.34 3.94
CA GLN A 45 7.58 3.23 3.02
C GLN A 45 7.12 1.97 3.76
N SER A 46 7.70 1.66 4.93
CA SER A 46 7.29 0.51 5.76
C SER A 46 5.87 0.66 6.31
N VAL A 47 5.48 1.86 6.73
CA VAL A 47 4.10 2.16 7.15
C VAL A 47 3.14 2.01 5.97
N MET A 48 3.53 2.50 4.77
CA MET A 48 2.69 2.38 3.58
C MET A 48 2.52 0.93 3.12
N ASN A 49 3.60 0.14 3.16
CA ASN A 49 3.50 -1.29 2.88
C ASN A 49 2.57 -2.00 3.88
N GLY A 50 2.65 -1.60 5.16
CA GLY A 50 1.74 -2.10 6.20
C GLY A 50 0.29 -1.73 5.92
N PHE A 51 0.04 -0.49 5.54
CA PHE A 51 -1.29 -0.03 5.15
C PHE A 51 -1.84 -0.80 3.94
N ASP A 52 -1.02 -0.96 2.88
CA ASP A 52 -1.39 -1.76 1.70
C ASP A 52 -1.74 -3.21 2.05
N ARG A 53 -0.95 -3.84 2.95
CA ARG A 53 -1.21 -5.21 3.41
C ARG A 53 -2.52 -5.30 4.17
N GLU A 54 -2.73 -4.40 5.12
CA GLU A 54 -3.92 -4.40 5.97
C GLU A 54 -5.20 -4.12 5.15
N MET A 55 -5.12 -3.21 4.17
CA MET A 55 -6.20 -2.96 3.24
C MET A 55 -6.56 -4.20 2.42
N ARG A 56 -5.55 -4.98 1.96
CA ARG A 56 -5.77 -6.23 1.24
C ARG A 56 -6.43 -7.28 2.13
N GLU A 57 -5.89 -7.49 3.33
CA GLU A 57 -6.31 -8.57 4.22
C GLU A 57 -7.68 -8.30 4.85
N ARG A 58 -7.99 -7.08 5.25
CA ARG A 58 -9.24 -6.76 5.96
C ARG A 58 -10.37 -6.28 5.08
N ILE A 59 -10.10 -5.44 4.09
CA ILE A 59 -11.17 -4.85 3.28
C ILE A 59 -11.39 -5.64 2.02
N LEU A 60 -10.33 -5.89 1.26
CA LEU A 60 -10.46 -6.52 -0.04
C LEU A 60 -10.69 -8.03 0.04
N SER A 61 -10.33 -8.69 1.15
CA SER A 61 -10.68 -10.11 1.37
C SER A 61 -12.18 -10.36 1.56
N LEU A 62 -12.93 -9.34 1.99
CA LEU A 62 -14.38 -9.43 2.20
C LEU A 62 -15.18 -9.17 0.93
N VAL A 63 -14.55 -8.56 -0.08
CA VAL A 63 -15.20 -8.17 -1.34
C VAL A 63 -14.75 -9.12 -2.46
N PRO A 64 -15.68 -9.61 -3.30
CA PRO A 64 -15.29 -10.35 -4.50
C PRO A 64 -14.38 -9.50 -5.40
N HIS A 65 -13.26 -10.08 -5.83
CA HIS A 65 -12.29 -9.35 -6.66
C HIS A 65 -12.81 -9.13 -8.08
N VAL A 66 -13.50 -10.13 -8.63
CA VAL A 66 -14.19 -10.05 -9.92
C VAL A 66 -15.57 -10.67 -9.77
N GLN A 67 -16.57 -10.08 -10.39
CA GLN A 67 -17.93 -10.61 -10.46
C GLN A 67 -18.34 -10.78 -11.91
N ILE A 68 -18.88 -11.97 -12.23
CA ILE A 68 -19.54 -12.26 -13.50
C ILE A 68 -21.02 -12.31 -13.21
N SER A 69 -21.83 -11.53 -13.91
CA SER A 69 -23.27 -11.45 -13.71
C SER A 69 -24.01 -11.46 -15.04
N GLY A 70 -25.23 -11.99 -15.06
CA GLY A 70 -26.05 -12.03 -16.27
C GLY A 70 -27.07 -13.14 -16.23
N GLU A 71 -27.65 -13.40 -17.40
CA GLU A 71 -28.65 -14.46 -17.59
C GLU A 71 -27.96 -15.71 -18.16
N ALA A 72 -27.88 -16.74 -17.35
CA ALA A 72 -27.42 -18.06 -17.74
C ALA A 72 -28.16 -19.13 -16.96
N SER A 73 -28.26 -20.33 -17.53
CA SER A 73 -28.87 -21.49 -16.89
C SER A 73 -27.99 -21.99 -15.72
N SER A 74 -28.58 -22.73 -14.80
CA SER A 74 -27.84 -23.31 -13.67
C SER A 74 -26.71 -24.26 -14.14
N GLN A 75 -26.88 -24.91 -15.27
CA GLN A 75 -25.88 -25.80 -15.85
C GLN A 75 -24.68 -25.00 -16.41
N GLU A 76 -24.95 -23.88 -17.11
CA GLU A 76 -23.92 -22.96 -17.61
C GLU A 76 -23.11 -22.34 -16.46
N TRP A 77 -23.77 -21.89 -15.39
CA TRP A 77 -23.10 -21.40 -14.22
C TRP A 77 -22.18 -22.43 -13.54
N SER A 78 -22.64 -23.68 -13.46
CA SER A 78 -21.86 -24.78 -12.89
C SER A 78 -20.64 -25.12 -13.74
N ALA A 79 -20.80 -25.17 -15.09
CA ALA A 79 -19.70 -25.40 -16.02
C ALA A 79 -18.65 -24.23 -15.93
N LEU A 80 -19.14 -23.00 -15.94
CA LEU A 80 -18.30 -21.81 -15.83
C LEU A 80 -17.54 -21.78 -14.51
N LYS A 81 -18.19 -22.12 -13.38
CA LYS A 81 -17.55 -22.25 -12.06
C LYS A 81 -16.39 -23.23 -12.09
N ALA A 82 -16.60 -24.43 -12.68
CA ALA A 82 -15.56 -25.46 -12.76
C ALA A 82 -14.36 -25.01 -13.62
N GLU A 83 -14.62 -24.33 -14.74
CA GLU A 83 -13.58 -23.83 -15.64
C GLU A 83 -12.77 -22.70 -14.99
N LEU A 84 -13.42 -21.77 -14.28
CA LEU A 84 -12.75 -20.68 -13.57
C LEU A 84 -11.88 -21.20 -12.43
N LEU A 85 -12.34 -22.21 -11.67
CA LEU A 85 -11.56 -22.82 -10.60
C LEU A 85 -10.31 -23.55 -11.09
N ALA A 86 -10.28 -23.97 -12.36
CA ALA A 86 -9.13 -24.63 -12.98
C ALA A 86 -8.05 -23.62 -13.45
N ARG A 87 -8.34 -22.33 -13.46
CA ARG A 87 -7.39 -21.30 -13.90
C ARG A 87 -6.41 -20.95 -12.79
N GLU A 88 -5.15 -20.77 -13.16
CA GLU A 88 -4.10 -20.31 -12.24
C GLU A 88 -4.40 -18.89 -11.73
N GLY A 89 -4.17 -18.64 -10.43
CA GLY A 89 -4.44 -17.35 -9.79
C GLY A 89 -5.87 -17.17 -9.27
N VAL A 90 -6.76 -18.17 -9.43
CA VAL A 90 -8.11 -18.19 -8.85
C VAL A 90 -8.12 -18.98 -7.57
N SER A 91 -8.34 -18.29 -6.45
CA SER A 91 -8.43 -18.91 -5.13
C SER A 91 -9.81 -19.53 -4.87
N ARG A 92 -10.88 -18.84 -5.31
CA ARG A 92 -12.26 -19.27 -5.03
C ARG A 92 -13.25 -18.73 -6.06
N VAL A 93 -14.31 -19.50 -6.33
CA VAL A 93 -15.45 -19.10 -7.18
C VAL A 93 -16.74 -19.51 -6.46
N GLU A 94 -17.59 -18.54 -6.15
CA GLU A 94 -18.82 -18.74 -5.39
C GLU A 94 -20.01 -18.14 -6.12
N PRO A 95 -21.16 -18.84 -6.19
CA PRO A 95 -22.38 -18.27 -6.72
C PRO A 95 -22.92 -17.20 -5.75
N PHE A 96 -23.48 -16.14 -6.31
CA PHE A 96 -24.16 -15.08 -5.57
C PHE A 96 -25.43 -14.64 -6.27
N ALA A 97 -26.35 -14.05 -5.49
CA ALA A 97 -27.41 -13.21 -6.02
C ALA A 97 -27.49 -11.94 -5.18
N ALA A 98 -27.60 -10.79 -5.83
CA ALA A 98 -27.67 -9.50 -5.17
C ALA A 98 -28.79 -8.64 -5.72
N ALA A 99 -29.49 -7.94 -4.83
CA ALA A 99 -30.52 -6.98 -5.21
C ALA A 99 -30.41 -5.71 -4.34
N GLU A 100 -30.57 -4.57 -4.95
CA GLU A 100 -30.81 -3.33 -4.21
C GLU A 100 -32.22 -3.38 -3.62
N ALA A 101 -32.34 -3.14 -2.34
CA ALA A 101 -33.61 -3.22 -1.62
C ALA A 101 -33.74 -2.07 -0.62
N LEU A 102 -34.98 -1.74 -0.28
CA LEU A 102 -35.27 -0.87 0.84
C LEU A 102 -35.51 -1.73 2.09
N MET A 103 -34.68 -1.53 3.10
CA MET A 103 -34.87 -2.14 4.40
C MET A 103 -35.73 -1.24 5.28
N LEU A 104 -36.79 -1.82 5.83
CA LEU A 104 -37.77 -1.12 6.66
C LEU A 104 -37.78 -1.67 8.09
N ARG A 105 -37.79 -0.77 9.04
CA ARG A 105 -38.12 -1.05 10.46
C ARG A 105 -39.00 0.07 11.04
N GLY A 106 -40.25 -0.25 11.35
CA GLY A 106 -41.20 0.77 11.81
C GLY A 106 -41.38 1.86 10.76
N GLN A 107 -40.99 3.09 11.10
CA GLN A 107 -41.07 4.26 10.18
C GLN A 107 -39.71 4.56 9.50
N SER A 108 -38.65 3.86 9.89
CA SER A 108 -37.30 4.06 9.35
C SER A 108 -37.08 3.23 8.08
N VAL A 109 -36.55 3.87 7.03
CA VAL A 109 -36.24 3.25 5.75
C VAL A 109 -34.80 3.58 5.37
N THR A 110 -34.05 2.56 4.96
CA THR A 110 -32.71 2.74 4.41
C THR A 110 -32.49 1.88 3.18
N ALA A 111 -31.64 2.32 2.26
CA ALA A 111 -31.22 1.49 1.15
C ALA A 111 -30.22 0.44 1.66
N ALA A 112 -30.36 -0.80 1.19
CA ALA A 112 -29.47 -1.90 1.53
C ALA A 112 -29.27 -2.80 0.31
N ARG A 113 -28.05 -3.32 0.16
CA ARG A 113 -27.76 -4.35 -0.82
C ARG A 113 -27.93 -5.72 -0.18
N LEU A 114 -29.02 -6.38 -0.51
CA LEU A 114 -29.33 -7.74 -0.05
C LEU A 114 -28.54 -8.73 -0.92
N THR A 115 -27.59 -9.44 -0.32
CA THR A 115 -26.74 -10.40 -1.04
C THR A 115 -26.96 -11.80 -0.48
N ALA A 116 -27.32 -12.73 -1.35
CA ALA A 116 -27.44 -14.15 -1.03
C ALA A 116 -26.15 -14.87 -1.38
N ILE A 117 -25.60 -15.59 -0.42
CA ILE A 117 -24.34 -16.35 -0.53
C ILE A 117 -24.52 -17.78 -0.06
N GLU A 118 -23.61 -18.68 -0.44
CA GLU A 118 -23.56 -20.05 0.07
C GLU A 118 -23.25 -20.04 1.57
N SER A 119 -23.76 -21.04 2.31
CA SER A 119 -23.53 -21.13 3.77
C SER A 119 -22.04 -21.22 4.12
N ASP A 120 -21.26 -21.91 3.30
CA ASP A 120 -19.83 -22.05 3.46
C ASP A 120 -19.07 -20.72 3.28
N ALA A 121 -19.61 -19.83 2.45
CA ALA A 121 -19.07 -18.48 2.27
C ALA A 121 -19.15 -17.62 3.53
N LEU A 122 -20.07 -17.93 4.46
CA LEU A 122 -20.18 -17.22 5.74
C LEU A 122 -18.95 -17.43 6.63
N THR A 123 -18.23 -18.53 6.48
CA THR A 123 -17.00 -18.81 7.25
C THR A 123 -15.93 -17.73 7.06
N ARG A 124 -15.94 -17.06 5.91
CA ARG A 124 -15.06 -15.91 5.62
C ARG A 124 -15.24 -14.75 6.59
N TYR A 125 -16.43 -14.60 7.09
CA TYR A 125 -16.83 -13.54 8.01
C TYR A 125 -16.84 -13.97 9.47
N ALA A 126 -16.45 -15.24 9.78
CA ALA A 126 -16.63 -15.83 11.09
C ALA A 126 -16.06 -14.99 12.25
N ASP A 127 -14.84 -14.46 12.06
CA ASP A 127 -14.14 -13.65 13.08
C ASP A 127 -14.75 -12.24 13.24
N LEU A 128 -15.58 -11.83 12.30
CA LEU A 128 -16.22 -10.50 12.26
C LEU A 128 -17.68 -10.55 12.74
N LEU A 129 -18.22 -11.75 12.97
CA LEU A 129 -19.60 -11.96 13.38
C LEU A 129 -19.78 -11.92 14.88
N SER A 130 -20.75 -11.16 15.35
CA SER A 130 -21.13 -11.10 16.77
C SER A 130 -22.66 -11.12 16.92
N PRO A 131 -23.25 -12.17 17.53
CA PRO A 131 -22.64 -13.44 17.92
C PRO A 131 -22.25 -14.31 16.70
N ALA A 132 -21.37 -15.30 16.94
CA ALA A 132 -21.06 -16.32 15.92
C ALA A 132 -22.33 -17.08 15.49
N VAL A 133 -22.42 -17.42 14.19
CA VAL A 133 -23.58 -18.13 13.62
C VAL A 133 -23.20 -19.58 13.35
N PRO A 134 -23.44 -20.50 14.29
CA PRO A 134 -23.07 -21.90 14.10
C PRO A 134 -23.96 -22.61 13.06
N VAL A 135 -25.21 -22.20 12.93
CA VAL A 135 -26.16 -22.72 11.92
C VAL A 135 -26.94 -21.54 11.35
N TRP A 136 -26.77 -21.31 10.07
CA TRP A 136 -27.47 -20.24 9.37
C TRP A 136 -28.83 -20.71 8.85
N SER A 137 -29.91 -20.13 9.35
CA SER A 137 -31.26 -20.46 8.89
C SER A 137 -31.61 -19.74 7.57
N PRO A 138 -32.52 -20.31 6.76
CA PRO A 138 -32.95 -19.67 5.49
C PRO A 138 -33.58 -18.28 5.68
N SER A 139 -34.18 -18.01 6.84
CA SER A 139 -34.72 -16.68 7.19
C SER A 139 -33.76 -15.84 8.02
N GLY A 140 -32.52 -16.29 8.20
CA GLY A 140 -31.49 -15.59 8.97
C GLY A 140 -30.82 -14.51 8.12
N LEU A 141 -30.63 -13.34 8.73
CA LEU A 141 -29.98 -12.19 8.16
C LEU A 141 -28.72 -11.86 8.97
N VAL A 142 -27.60 -11.69 8.28
CA VAL A 142 -26.43 -11.03 8.85
C VAL A 142 -26.39 -9.61 8.34
N LEU A 143 -26.29 -8.64 9.27
CA LEU A 143 -26.38 -7.22 8.97
C LEU A 143 -25.11 -6.50 9.41
N GLY A 144 -24.65 -5.54 8.61
CA GLY A 144 -23.52 -4.69 9.00
C GLY A 144 -23.88 -3.85 10.24
N VAL A 145 -22.92 -3.73 11.18
CA VAL A 145 -23.18 -3.08 12.50
C VAL A 145 -23.63 -1.64 12.37
N LYS A 146 -23.02 -0.85 11.46
CA LYS A 146 -23.41 0.57 11.25
C LYS A 146 -24.82 0.71 10.69
N MET A 147 -25.23 -0.23 9.83
CA MET A 147 -26.61 -0.26 9.33
C MET A 147 -27.59 -0.62 10.44
N ALA A 148 -27.25 -1.58 11.31
CA ALA A 148 -28.05 -1.96 12.45
C ALA A 148 -28.22 -0.78 13.43
N GLU A 149 -27.16 -0.07 13.74
CA GLU A 149 -27.17 1.13 14.60
C GLU A 149 -28.05 2.25 14.01
N ARG A 150 -27.92 2.51 12.70
CA ARG A 150 -28.74 3.52 12.01
C ARG A 150 -30.24 3.27 12.08
N LEU A 151 -30.65 2.01 12.11
CA LEU A 151 -32.05 1.59 12.16
C LEU A 151 -32.49 1.15 13.56
N ASP A 152 -31.63 1.25 14.55
CA ASP A 152 -31.84 0.75 15.92
C ASP A 152 -32.31 -0.71 15.93
N VAL A 153 -31.61 -1.57 15.15
CA VAL A 153 -31.87 -3.02 15.02
C VAL A 153 -30.88 -3.81 15.85
N THR A 154 -31.39 -4.81 16.56
CA THR A 154 -30.59 -5.73 17.36
C THR A 154 -30.73 -7.18 16.89
N VAL A 155 -29.82 -8.05 17.35
CA VAL A 155 -29.91 -9.48 17.07
C VAL A 155 -31.22 -10.04 17.64
N GLY A 156 -31.96 -10.78 16.81
CA GLY A 156 -33.27 -11.33 17.14
C GLY A 156 -34.45 -10.55 16.54
N ASP A 157 -34.23 -9.30 16.16
CA ASP A 157 -35.28 -8.46 15.55
C ASP A 157 -35.66 -8.96 14.16
N ARG A 158 -36.89 -8.64 13.76
CA ARG A 158 -37.40 -8.87 12.40
C ARG A 158 -37.31 -7.60 11.58
N VAL A 159 -36.80 -7.71 10.38
CA VAL A 159 -36.70 -6.61 9.40
C VAL A 159 -37.36 -7.02 8.10
N THR A 160 -37.87 -6.05 7.39
CA THR A 160 -38.55 -6.24 6.11
C THR A 160 -37.74 -5.60 5.00
N PHE A 161 -37.50 -6.34 3.93
CA PHE A 161 -36.91 -5.84 2.71
C PHE A 161 -37.97 -5.72 1.64
N VAL A 162 -37.98 -4.60 0.94
CA VAL A 162 -38.79 -4.36 -0.25
C VAL A 162 -37.86 -4.17 -1.44
N LEU A 163 -37.95 -5.08 -2.39
CA LEU A 163 -37.19 -4.97 -3.62
C LEU A 163 -37.97 -4.08 -4.62
N PRO A 164 -37.26 -3.35 -5.51
CA PRO A 164 -37.92 -2.62 -6.59
C PRO A 164 -38.78 -3.56 -7.42
N ALA A 165 -39.95 -3.10 -7.81
CA ALA A 165 -40.87 -3.90 -8.61
C ALA A 165 -40.20 -4.33 -9.91
N GLY A 166 -40.21 -5.64 -10.20
CA GLY A 166 -39.89 -6.16 -11.50
C GLY A 166 -40.95 -5.71 -12.56
N ALA A 167 -40.82 -6.18 -13.80
CA ALA A 167 -41.72 -5.83 -14.89
C ALA A 167 -43.22 -6.09 -14.60
N THR A 168 -43.55 -6.88 -13.59
CA THR A 168 -44.90 -7.23 -13.17
C THR A 168 -45.53 -6.25 -12.16
N GLY A 169 -44.75 -5.30 -11.64
CA GLY A 169 -45.26 -4.30 -10.67
C GLY A 169 -45.59 -4.83 -9.26
N ASP A 170 -45.34 -6.08 -8.98
CA ASP A 170 -45.69 -6.73 -7.72
C ASP A 170 -44.59 -6.57 -6.69
N TYR A 171 -44.88 -5.85 -5.60
CA TYR A 171 -43.96 -5.66 -4.46
C TYR A 171 -44.20 -6.79 -3.46
N ARG A 172 -43.22 -7.71 -3.33
CA ARG A 172 -43.26 -8.76 -2.30
C ARG A 172 -42.30 -8.43 -1.18
N PRO A 173 -42.79 -8.09 0.02
CA PRO A 173 -41.93 -7.88 1.15
C PRO A 173 -41.28 -9.20 1.58
N LEU A 174 -39.98 -9.18 1.82
CA LEU A 174 -39.20 -10.28 2.34
C LEU A 174 -38.91 -10.01 3.82
N HIS A 175 -39.20 -11.01 4.67
CA HIS A 175 -39.01 -10.90 6.10
C HIS A 175 -37.84 -11.76 6.54
N PHE A 176 -36.89 -11.15 7.22
CA PHE A 176 -35.72 -11.81 7.76
C PHE A 176 -35.58 -11.52 9.26
N ARG A 177 -34.94 -12.44 9.99
CA ARG A 177 -34.55 -12.25 11.38
C ARG A 177 -33.07 -11.99 11.45
N VAL A 178 -32.63 -10.93 12.12
CA VAL A 178 -31.20 -10.65 12.34
C VAL A 178 -30.64 -11.72 13.27
N VAL A 179 -29.69 -12.51 12.79
CA VAL A 179 -29.05 -13.59 13.54
C VAL A 179 -27.66 -13.21 14.03
N SER A 180 -27.00 -12.26 13.34
CA SER A 180 -25.70 -11.74 13.73
C SER A 180 -25.46 -10.36 13.13
N LEU A 181 -24.55 -9.61 13.75
CA LEU A 181 -24.03 -8.36 13.23
C LEU A 181 -22.59 -8.56 12.74
N LEU A 182 -22.29 -8.04 11.57
CA LEU A 182 -20.96 -8.02 10.98
C LEU A 182 -20.27 -6.73 11.41
N ARG A 183 -19.08 -6.85 11.98
CA ARG A 183 -18.23 -5.71 12.40
C ARG A 183 -16.88 -5.80 11.72
N SER A 184 -16.77 -5.24 10.52
CA SER A 184 -15.52 -5.17 9.77
C SER A 184 -14.70 -3.91 10.10
N GLY A 185 -15.33 -2.88 10.67
CA GLY A 185 -14.74 -1.56 10.87
C GLY A 185 -14.54 -0.77 9.57
N THR A 186 -15.24 -1.15 8.50
CA THR A 186 -15.11 -0.56 7.16
C THR A 186 -16.45 -0.04 6.64
N GLU A 187 -16.46 0.57 5.45
CA GLU A 187 -17.68 1.00 4.75
C GLU A 187 -18.65 -0.16 4.47
N ILE A 188 -18.17 -1.40 4.45
CA ILE A 188 -18.99 -2.59 4.24
C ILE A 188 -20.07 -2.70 5.31
N ASP A 189 -19.79 -2.27 6.54
CA ASP A 189 -20.73 -2.28 7.66
C ASP A 189 -21.96 -1.37 7.44
N GLU A 190 -21.89 -0.44 6.49
CA GLU A 190 -22.95 0.52 6.21
C GLU A 190 -24.02 0.02 5.22
N GLY A 191 -23.68 -0.95 4.38
CA GLY A 191 -24.55 -1.38 3.29
C GLY A 191 -24.77 -2.88 3.16
N LEU A 192 -24.05 -3.71 3.91
CA LEU A 192 -24.08 -5.16 3.76
C LEU A 192 -25.24 -5.81 4.51
N ALA A 193 -26.04 -6.58 3.77
CA ALA A 193 -27.07 -7.46 4.28
C ALA A 193 -26.93 -8.85 3.61
N LEU A 194 -26.48 -9.87 4.37
CA LEU A 194 -26.26 -11.21 3.86
C LEU A 194 -27.39 -12.15 4.24
N VAL A 195 -27.87 -12.91 3.27
CA VAL A 195 -28.87 -13.98 3.43
C VAL A 195 -28.35 -15.28 2.83
N GLN A 196 -28.91 -16.39 3.28
CA GLN A 196 -28.55 -17.70 2.76
C GLN A 196 -28.99 -17.88 1.30
N GLN A 197 -28.24 -18.67 0.53
CA GLN A 197 -28.49 -18.95 -0.89
C GLN A 197 -29.90 -19.51 -1.13
N SER A 198 -30.50 -20.19 -0.18
CA SER A 198 -31.90 -20.67 -0.25
C SER A 198 -32.92 -19.53 -0.51
N ALA A 199 -32.58 -18.29 -0.23
CA ALA A 199 -33.39 -17.11 -0.55
C ALA A 199 -33.26 -16.68 -2.06
N ILE A 200 -32.31 -17.21 -2.81
CA ILE A 200 -32.05 -16.86 -4.22
C ILE A 200 -33.28 -17.02 -5.11
N PRO A 201 -34.08 -18.13 -5.06
CA PRO A 201 -35.27 -18.25 -5.92
C PRO A 201 -36.25 -17.08 -5.74
N THR A 202 -36.41 -16.60 -4.52
CA THR A 202 -37.27 -15.46 -4.19
C THR A 202 -36.69 -14.13 -4.70
N LEU A 203 -35.37 -13.95 -4.56
CA LEU A 203 -34.66 -12.78 -5.10
C LEU A 203 -34.65 -12.80 -6.63
N ALA A 204 -34.50 -13.98 -7.22
CA ALA A 204 -34.43 -14.17 -8.65
C ALA A 204 -35.72 -13.82 -9.41
N SER A 205 -36.86 -14.04 -8.80
CA SER A 205 -38.15 -13.65 -9.38
C SER A 205 -38.35 -12.13 -9.43
N GLN A 206 -37.44 -11.36 -8.80
CA GLN A 206 -37.51 -9.92 -8.61
C GLN A 206 -36.33 -9.14 -9.22
N ASN A 207 -35.77 -9.61 -10.33
CA ASN A 207 -34.70 -8.92 -11.05
C ASN A 207 -33.36 -8.83 -10.31
N ALA A 208 -33.05 -9.74 -9.38
CA ALA A 208 -31.76 -9.79 -8.73
C ALA A 208 -30.64 -10.12 -9.71
N LEU A 209 -29.52 -9.44 -9.59
CA LEU A 209 -28.28 -9.79 -10.27
C LEU A 209 -27.81 -11.16 -9.78
N ARG A 210 -27.62 -12.09 -10.71
CA ARG A 210 -27.07 -13.44 -10.43
C ARG A 210 -25.74 -13.60 -11.10
N GLY A 211 -24.88 -14.41 -10.48
CA GLY A 211 -23.58 -14.67 -11.09
C GLY A 211 -22.62 -15.45 -10.22
N LEU A 212 -21.35 -15.33 -10.59
CA LEU A 212 -20.22 -15.90 -9.87
C LEU A 212 -19.34 -14.78 -9.32
N ALA A 213 -18.99 -14.90 -8.06
CA ALA A 213 -18.05 -14.07 -7.34
C ALA A 213 -16.69 -14.78 -7.32
N ILE A 214 -15.66 -14.16 -7.83
CA ILE A 214 -14.31 -14.71 -7.98
C ILE A 214 -13.40 -14.03 -6.99
N THR A 215 -12.66 -14.80 -6.20
CA THR A 215 -11.56 -14.34 -5.36
C THR A 215 -10.25 -14.79 -6.01
N LEU A 216 -9.37 -13.85 -6.28
CA LEU A 216 -8.05 -14.08 -6.87
C LEU A 216 -6.97 -14.13 -5.77
N ASP A 217 -5.85 -14.76 -6.06
CA ASP A 217 -4.69 -14.74 -5.16
C ASP A 217 -4.11 -13.33 -5.02
N ASP A 218 -4.06 -12.55 -6.11
CA ASP A 218 -3.73 -11.13 -6.09
C ASP A 218 -4.93 -10.26 -6.50
N VAL A 219 -5.45 -9.50 -5.55
CA VAL A 219 -6.58 -8.59 -5.76
C VAL A 219 -6.32 -7.49 -6.79
N PHE A 220 -5.05 -7.08 -6.96
CA PHE A 220 -4.70 -6.03 -7.92
C PHE A 220 -4.65 -6.52 -9.37
N SER A 221 -4.54 -7.83 -9.60
CA SER A 221 -4.66 -8.44 -10.92
C SER A 221 -6.10 -8.46 -11.45
N ALA A 222 -7.10 -8.11 -10.62
CA ALA A 222 -8.52 -8.12 -10.99
C ALA A 222 -8.85 -7.35 -12.29
N GLY A 223 -8.08 -6.28 -12.60
CA GLY A 223 -8.25 -5.54 -13.84
C GLY A 223 -7.83 -6.29 -15.09
N GLU A 224 -6.73 -7.02 -15.02
CA GLU A 224 -6.24 -7.86 -16.11
C GLU A 224 -7.22 -9.03 -16.32
N TRP A 225 -7.61 -9.68 -15.21
CA TRP A 225 -8.63 -10.74 -15.22
C TRP A 225 -9.96 -10.29 -15.83
N ARG A 226 -10.42 -9.07 -15.50
CA ARG A 226 -11.62 -8.51 -16.11
C ARG A 226 -11.48 -8.36 -17.63
N TRP A 227 -10.34 -7.89 -18.13
CA TRP A 227 -10.08 -7.77 -19.57
C TRP A 227 -10.10 -9.12 -20.26
N ASP A 228 -9.42 -10.12 -19.72
CA ASP A 228 -9.37 -11.46 -20.28
C ASP A 228 -10.76 -12.11 -20.30
N LEU A 229 -11.50 -11.97 -19.20
CA LEU A 229 -12.86 -12.53 -19.10
C LEU A 229 -13.85 -11.86 -20.06
N ILE A 230 -13.75 -10.57 -20.29
CA ILE A 230 -14.61 -9.86 -21.27
C ILE A 230 -14.39 -10.37 -22.69
N GLN A 231 -13.15 -10.74 -23.04
CA GLN A 231 -12.84 -11.29 -24.37
C GLN A 231 -13.27 -12.75 -24.53
N TRP A 232 -13.30 -13.49 -23.45
CA TRP A 232 -13.58 -14.92 -23.45
C TRP A 232 -15.06 -15.26 -23.24
N LEU A 233 -15.78 -14.44 -22.44
CA LEU A 233 -17.19 -14.71 -22.10
C LEU A 233 -18.17 -14.22 -23.17
N PRO A 234 -19.34 -14.88 -23.27
CA PRO A 234 -20.43 -14.40 -24.12
C PRO A 234 -20.90 -13.00 -23.74
N SER A 235 -21.38 -12.22 -24.71
CA SER A 235 -21.77 -10.81 -24.54
C SER A 235 -23.00 -10.59 -23.64
N ASN A 236 -23.76 -11.64 -23.30
CA ASN A 236 -24.87 -11.60 -22.34
C ASN A 236 -24.41 -11.62 -20.88
N LEU A 237 -23.11 -11.90 -20.64
CA LEU A 237 -22.52 -11.85 -19.32
C LEU A 237 -21.72 -10.56 -19.13
N ARG A 238 -21.90 -9.95 -17.97
CA ARG A 238 -21.20 -8.73 -17.58
C ARG A 238 -20.12 -9.06 -16.56
N VAL A 239 -18.92 -8.57 -16.79
CA VAL A 239 -17.80 -8.70 -15.86
C VAL A 239 -17.54 -7.37 -15.20
N THR A 240 -17.52 -7.34 -13.87
CA THR A 240 -17.15 -6.19 -13.05
C THR A 240 -16.05 -6.57 -12.10
N ASP A 241 -15.15 -5.66 -11.78
CA ASP A 241 -14.12 -5.83 -10.77
C ASP A 241 -14.43 -4.98 -9.52
N TRP A 242 -13.72 -5.24 -8.43
CA TRP A 242 -13.89 -4.51 -7.18
C TRP A 242 -13.65 -3.00 -7.33
N ARG A 243 -12.84 -2.57 -8.30
CA ARG A 243 -12.59 -1.14 -8.56
C ARG A 243 -13.82 -0.42 -9.11
N ALA A 244 -14.68 -1.13 -9.82
CA ALA A 244 -15.94 -0.57 -10.31
C ALA A 244 -16.97 -0.38 -9.17
N THR A 245 -16.94 -1.27 -8.16
CA THR A 245 -17.87 -1.23 -7.03
C THR A 245 -17.36 -0.37 -5.87
N HIS A 246 -16.02 -0.31 -5.69
CA HIS A 246 -15.35 0.44 -4.62
C HIS A 246 -14.34 1.45 -5.20
N GLY A 247 -14.74 2.19 -6.24
CA GLY A 247 -13.88 3.11 -6.98
C GLY A 247 -13.27 4.22 -6.12
N ASN A 248 -14.01 4.71 -5.13
CA ASN A 248 -13.51 5.71 -4.18
C ASN A 248 -12.33 5.18 -3.37
N LEU A 249 -12.42 3.93 -2.89
CA LEU A 249 -11.35 3.26 -2.17
C LEU A 249 -10.12 3.05 -3.06
N TYR A 250 -10.33 2.56 -4.29
CA TYR A 250 -9.24 2.41 -5.25
C TYR A 250 -8.54 3.73 -5.55
N SER A 251 -9.31 4.79 -5.81
CA SER A 251 -8.78 6.13 -6.08
C SER A 251 -8.00 6.70 -4.90
N ALA A 252 -8.46 6.46 -3.67
CA ALA A 252 -7.78 6.89 -2.46
C ALA A 252 -6.43 6.15 -2.29
N ILE A 253 -6.40 4.84 -2.52
CA ILE A 253 -5.16 4.04 -2.49
C ILE A 253 -4.18 4.53 -3.55
N GLN A 254 -4.64 4.75 -4.78
CA GLN A 254 -3.80 5.20 -5.89
C GLN A 254 -3.22 6.60 -5.60
N LEU A 255 -4.07 7.55 -5.19
CA LEU A 255 -3.63 8.89 -4.81
C LEU A 255 -2.59 8.85 -3.69
N SER A 256 -2.79 8.01 -2.68
CA SER A 256 -1.86 7.83 -1.58
C SER A 256 -0.48 7.34 -2.07
N ARG A 257 -0.45 6.36 -2.97
CA ARG A 257 0.78 5.85 -3.59
C ARG A 257 1.50 6.92 -4.41
N ASP A 258 0.76 7.68 -5.20
CA ASP A 258 1.31 8.74 -6.04
C ASP A 258 1.90 9.87 -5.20
N LEU A 259 1.21 10.29 -4.13
CA LEU A 259 1.70 11.29 -3.18
C LEU A 259 2.97 10.81 -2.47
N ILE A 260 3.00 9.57 -2.01
CA ILE A 260 4.17 8.99 -1.37
C ILE A 260 5.32 8.91 -2.39
N GLY A 261 5.07 8.46 -3.61
CA GLY A 261 6.06 8.47 -4.69
C GLY A 261 6.66 9.85 -4.91
N LEU A 262 5.85 10.89 -4.91
CA LEU A 262 6.31 12.28 -5.03
C LEU A 262 7.17 12.71 -3.84
N ILE A 263 6.75 12.39 -2.62
CA ILE A 263 7.52 12.67 -1.40
C ILE A 263 8.87 11.93 -1.44
N LEU A 264 8.86 10.64 -1.80
CA LEU A 264 10.06 9.84 -1.95
C LEU A 264 11.04 10.46 -2.95
N PHE A 265 10.54 10.83 -4.13
CA PHE A 265 11.35 11.51 -5.14
C PHE A 265 11.96 12.81 -4.61
N THR A 266 11.18 13.63 -3.91
CA THR A 266 11.64 14.90 -3.34
C THR A 266 12.73 14.70 -2.29
N VAL A 267 12.56 13.73 -1.38
CA VAL A 267 13.54 13.41 -0.33
C VAL A 267 14.84 12.91 -0.95
N ILE A 268 14.78 12.03 -1.95
CA ILE A 268 15.95 11.54 -2.69
C ILE A 268 16.67 12.70 -3.40
N PHE A 269 15.93 13.59 -4.04
CA PHE A 269 16.49 14.75 -4.71
C PHE A 269 17.22 15.69 -3.74
N VAL A 270 16.62 15.99 -2.58
CA VAL A 270 17.25 16.82 -1.53
C VAL A 270 18.50 16.13 -0.99
N ALA A 271 18.47 14.82 -0.76
CA ALA A 271 19.62 14.05 -0.29
C ALA A 271 20.78 14.09 -1.33
N ALA A 272 20.48 13.90 -2.60
CA ALA A 272 21.47 14.00 -3.67
C ALA A 272 22.09 15.42 -3.75
N PHE A 273 21.25 16.45 -3.67
CA PHE A 273 21.72 17.84 -3.66
C PHE A 273 22.63 18.13 -2.47
N ASN A 274 22.32 17.60 -1.28
CA ASN A 274 23.15 17.72 -0.09
C ASN A 274 24.54 17.10 -0.31
N VAL A 275 24.62 15.90 -0.91
CA VAL A 275 25.89 15.23 -1.23
C VAL A 275 26.70 16.05 -2.24
N VAL A 276 26.08 16.56 -3.31
CA VAL A 276 26.74 17.43 -4.32
C VAL A 276 27.35 18.67 -3.64
N SER A 277 26.55 19.35 -2.81
CA SER A 277 26.96 20.58 -2.15
C SER A 277 28.14 20.36 -1.19
N ALA A 278 28.07 19.28 -0.40
CA ALA A 278 29.14 18.93 0.52
C ALA A 278 30.44 18.56 -0.18
N LEU A 279 30.37 17.74 -1.23
CA LEU A 279 31.54 17.35 -2.01
C LEU A 279 32.16 18.55 -2.71
N MET A 280 31.33 19.50 -3.21
CA MET A 280 31.82 20.73 -3.81
C MET A 280 32.64 21.56 -2.81
N LEU A 281 32.17 21.66 -1.57
CA LEU A 281 32.87 22.37 -0.51
C LEU A 281 34.17 21.65 -0.11
N VAL A 282 34.14 20.32 0.01
CA VAL A 282 35.33 19.49 0.31
C VAL A 282 36.39 19.64 -0.78
N VAL A 283 36.00 19.60 -2.07
CA VAL A 283 36.92 19.84 -3.20
C VAL A 283 37.53 21.23 -3.13
N THR A 284 36.72 22.23 -2.79
CA THR A 284 37.20 23.63 -2.69
C THR A 284 38.18 23.81 -1.53
N ASP A 285 37.91 23.22 -0.37
CA ASP A 285 38.76 23.29 0.82
C ASP A 285 40.11 22.57 0.58
N ARG A 286 40.11 21.48 -0.16
CA ARG A 286 41.30 20.66 -0.40
C ARG A 286 42.07 20.98 -1.69
N ARG A 287 41.78 22.10 -2.35
CA ARG A 287 42.44 22.48 -3.62
C ARG A 287 43.99 22.45 -3.54
N ARG A 288 44.57 22.92 -2.42
CA ARG A 288 46.04 22.95 -2.22
C ARG A 288 46.62 21.53 -2.13
N VAL A 289 45.94 20.62 -1.43
CA VAL A 289 46.37 19.23 -1.28
C VAL A 289 46.32 18.53 -2.66
N VAL A 290 45.24 18.74 -3.41
CA VAL A 290 45.09 18.21 -4.76
C VAL A 290 46.19 18.75 -5.70
N ALA A 291 46.47 20.05 -5.65
CA ALA A 291 47.54 20.67 -6.45
C ALA A 291 48.92 20.09 -6.10
N MET A 292 49.22 19.87 -4.84
CA MET A 292 50.46 19.22 -4.41
C MET A 292 50.59 17.78 -4.90
N LEU A 293 49.50 17.00 -4.81
CA LEU A 293 49.48 15.61 -5.30
C LEU A 293 49.71 15.52 -6.80
N VAL A 294 49.10 16.43 -7.58
CA VAL A 294 49.30 16.52 -9.03
C VAL A 294 50.75 16.95 -9.36
N ALA A 295 51.29 17.90 -8.61
CA ALA A 295 52.70 18.30 -8.74
C ALA A 295 53.72 17.17 -8.46
N MET A 296 53.35 16.23 -7.54
CA MET A 296 54.13 15.02 -7.25
C MET A 296 53.94 13.92 -8.32
N GLY A 297 53.15 14.13 -9.38
CA GLY A 297 52.99 13.22 -10.48
C GLY A 297 51.71 12.39 -10.48
N LEU A 298 50.75 12.67 -9.61
CA LEU A 298 49.46 12.03 -9.63
C LEU A 298 48.66 12.46 -10.87
N LYS A 299 48.11 11.49 -11.60
CA LYS A 299 47.33 11.79 -12.78
C LYS A 299 45.96 12.39 -12.41
N THR A 300 45.43 13.27 -13.18
CA THR A 300 44.11 13.89 -13.01
C THR A 300 43.01 12.82 -12.85
N ARG A 301 43.15 11.67 -13.52
CA ARG A 301 42.23 10.53 -13.38
C ARG A 301 42.24 9.94 -11.99
N ASP A 302 43.39 9.89 -11.32
CA ASP A 302 43.50 9.30 -9.97
C ASP A 302 42.83 10.23 -8.93
N VAL A 303 42.90 11.54 -9.13
CA VAL A 303 42.17 12.52 -8.33
C VAL A 303 40.66 12.33 -8.49
N VAL A 304 40.17 12.10 -9.71
CA VAL A 304 38.77 11.79 -9.99
C VAL A 304 38.35 10.54 -9.23
N VAL A 305 39.13 9.49 -9.28
CA VAL A 305 38.85 8.21 -8.59
C VAL A 305 38.76 8.40 -7.07
N ILE A 306 39.66 9.19 -6.46
CA ILE A 306 39.64 9.46 -5.02
C ILE A 306 38.31 10.11 -4.60
N PHE A 307 37.84 11.14 -5.32
CA PHE A 307 36.60 11.82 -4.97
C PHE A 307 35.35 10.96 -5.28
N LEU A 308 35.37 10.14 -6.32
CA LEU A 308 34.29 9.17 -6.58
C LEU A 308 34.21 8.11 -5.48
N MET A 309 35.37 7.59 -5.03
CA MET A 309 35.45 6.68 -3.90
C MET A 309 34.93 7.35 -2.60
N GLN A 310 35.26 8.62 -2.39
CA GLN A 310 34.76 9.37 -1.25
C GLN A 310 33.23 9.51 -1.29
N GLY A 311 32.64 9.83 -2.46
CA GLY A 311 31.19 9.83 -2.67
C GLY A 311 30.56 8.47 -2.42
N ALA A 312 31.21 7.38 -2.86
CA ALA A 312 30.77 6.02 -2.63
C ALA A 312 30.79 5.65 -1.11
N ILE A 313 31.86 6.02 -0.39
CA ILE A 313 31.96 5.79 1.06
C ILE A 313 30.86 6.55 1.82
N ILE A 314 30.64 7.82 1.48
CA ILE A 314 29.55 8.62 2.06
C ILE A 314 28.20 7.96 1.76
N GLY A 315 27.99 7.52 0.54
CA GLY A 315 26.78 6.81 0.10
C GLY A 315 26.55 5.52 0.86
N VAL A 316 27.56 4.66 0.96
CA VAL A 316 27.46 3.35 1.65
C VAL A 316 27.25 3.54 3.15
N VAL A 317 28.09 4.34 3.80
CA VAL A 317 27.99 4.54 5.26
C VAL A 317 26.70 5.26 5.63
N GLY A 318 26.34 6.32 4.87
CA GLY A 318 25.10 7.04 5.08
C GLY A 318 23.86 6.19 4.83
N SER A 319 23.86 5.34 3.79
CA SER A 319 22.73 4.45 3.52
C SER A 319 22.60 3.32 4.55
N LEU A 320 23.71 2.73 5.00
CA LEU A 320 23.68 1.73 6.09
C LEU A 320 23.16 2.32 7.39
N ALA A 321 23.66 3.49 7.78
CA ALA A 321 23.15 4.20 8.96
C ALA A 321 21.68 4.57 8.81
N GLY A 322 21.27 5.00 7.61
CA GLY A 322 19.88 5.31 7.26
C GLY A 322 18.96 4.09 7.30
N MET A 323 19.43 2.93 6.83
CA MET A 323 18.67 1.68 6.93
C MET A 323 18.44 1.27 8.39
N VAL A 324 19.46 1.38 9.26
CA VAL A 324 19.30 1.11 10.70
C VAL A 324 18.34 2.09 11.33
N LEU A 325 18.46 3.38 11.04
CA LEU A 325 17.56 4.41 11.54
C LEU A 325 16.12 4.18 11.05
N GLY A 326 15.94 3.86 9.76
CA GLY A 326 14.65 3.58 9.17
C GLY A 326 13.96 2.36 9.77
N TYR A 327 14.73 1.31 10.05
CA TYR A 327 14.24 0.13 10.73
C TYR A 327 13.74 0.46 12.15
N LEU A 328 14.52 1.22 12.92
CA LEU A 328 14.14 1.63 14.27
C LEU A 328 12.92 2.56 14.28
N LEU A 329 12.87 3.51 13.34
CA LEU A 329 11.71 4.41 13.19
C LEU A 329 10.45 3.66 12.76
N ALA A 330 10.57 2.68 11.85
CA ALA A 330 9.44 1.85 11.42
C ALA A 330 8.88 1.03 12.59
N LEU A 331 9.74 0.40 13.39
CA LEU A 331 9.33 -0.35 14.60
C LEU A 331 8.65 0.55 15.63
N GLY A 332 9.14 1.77 15.81
CA GLY A 332 8.59 2.74 16.76
C GLY A 332 7.37 3.52 16.26
N ALA A 333 7.02 3.42 14.97
CA ALA A 333 5.96 4.22 14.38
C ALA A 333 4.58 4.03 15.04
N PRO A 334 4.13 2.81 15.40
CA PRO A 334 2.87 2.61 16.11
C PRO A 334 2.87 3.30 17.49
N ASP A 335 3.93 3.11 18.27
CA ASP A 335 4.05 3.70 19.61
C ASP A 335 4.14 5.22 19.55
N MET A 336 4.85 5.75 18.55
CA MET A 336 4.93 7.20 18.30
C MET A 336 3.57 7.80 17.98
N ALA A 337 2.73 7.10 17.20
CA ALA A 337 1.38 7.56 16.89
C ALA A 337 0.53 7.67 18.17
N VAL A 338 0.57 6.66 19.03
CA VAL A 338 -0.15 6.66 20.32
C VAL A 338 0.33 7.79 21.23
N LEU A 339 1.65 7.99 21.34
CA LEU A 339 2.22 9.09 22.12
C LEU A 339 1.80 10.46 21.58
N LEU A 340 1.75 10.61 20.27
CA LEU A 340 1.33 11.85 19.63
C LEU A 340 -0.15 12.16 19.87
N GLU A 341 -1.02 11.14 19.82
CA GLU A 341 -2.44 11.25 20.18
C GLU A 341 -2.63 11.72 21.63
N GLN A 342 -1.88 11.13 22.56
CA GLN A 342 -1.92 11.52 23.96
C GLN A 342 -1.47 12.97 24.16
N TRP A 343 -0.47 13.42 23.41
CA TRP A 343 0.07 14.77 23.53
C TRP A 343 -0.82 15.85 22.87
N LEU A 344 -1.46 15.52 21.73
CA LEU A 344 -2.39 16.43 21.06
C LEU A 344 -3.78 16.46 21.71
N GLY A 345 -4.13 15.49 22.55
CA GLY A 345 -5.43 15.40 23.22
C GLY A 345 -6.61 15.12 22.27
N SER A 346 -6.31 14.73 21.04
CA SER A 346 -7.30 14.39 20.01
C SER A 346 -6.90 13.08 19.31
N PRO A 347 -7.85 12.16 19.07
CA PRO A 347 -7.54 10.94 18.33
C PRO A 347 -7.16 11.29 16.88
N LEU A 348 -5.94 10.95 16.48
CA LEU A 348 -5.46 11.13 15.12
C LEU A 348 -6.06 10.10 14.18
N LEU A 349 -6.31 8.90 14.72
CA LEU A 349 -6.91 7.76 14.02
C LEU A 349 -8.39 7.67 14.42
N GLN A 350 -9.22 8.58 13.92
CA GLN A 350 -10.67 8.45 14.08
C GLN A 350 -11.18 7.39 13.11
N THR A 351 -11.78 6.33 13.65
CA THR A 351 -12.35 5.20 12.88
C THR A 351 -13.43 5.61 11.88
N ASP A 352 -14.02 6.79 12.02
CA ASP A 352 -15.01 7.32 11.08
C ASP A 352 -14.40 7.84 9.77
N VAL A 353 -13.11 8.19 9.78
CA VAL A 353 -12.39 8.73 8.60
C VAL A 353 -11.32 7.77 8.10
N TYR A 354 -10.67 7.04 9.03
CA TYR A 354 -9.62 6.07 8.72
C TYR A 354 -10.11 4.64 8.97
N PRO A 355 -9.94 3.73 8.01
CA PRO A 355 -10.42 2.34 8.13
C PRO A 355 -9.62 1.50 9.14
N LEU A 356 -8.57 2.05 9.74
CA LEU A 356 -7.67 1.33 10.67
C LEU A 356 -7.48 2.15 11.95
N ALA A 357 -7.67 1.49 13.10
CA ALA A 357 -7.49 2.07 14.44
C ALA A 357 -6.01 2.07 14.93
N PHE A 358 -5.06 1.67 14.10
CA PHE A 358 -3.63 1.59 14.43
C PHE A 358 -2.78 1.87 13.18
N VAL A 359 -1.51 2.21 13.38
CA VAL A 359 -0.54 2.39 12.29
C VAL A 359 0.08 1.02 11.94
N PRO A 360 -0.31 0.41 10.81
CA PRO A 360 0.29 -0.85 10.39
C PRO A 360 1.69 -0.62 9.85
N VAL A 361 2.59 -1.58 10.08
CA VAL A 361 3.96 -1.54 9.57
C VAL A 361 4.30 -2.87 8.91
N ASP A 362 4.87 -2.83 7.70
CA ASP A 362 5.38 -3.99 6.98
C ASP A 362 6.77 -3.70 6.43
N ILE A 363 7.78 -4.31 7.08
CA ILE A 363 9.18 -4.09 6.74
C ILE A 363 9.60 -5.10 5.68
N ARG A 364 9.87 -4.62 4.45
CA ARG A 364 10.32 -5.44 3.32
C ARG A 364 11.79 -5.19 3.05
N TRP A 365 12.61 -6.21 3.23
CA TRP A 365 14.06 -6.14 2.99
C TRP A 365 14.43 -5.74 1.56
N GLN A 366 13.57 -6.05 0.60
CA GLN A 366 13.74 -5.63 -0.80
C GLN A 366 13.76 -4.12 -0.94
N ASP A 367 12.87 -3.41 -0.22
CA ASP A 367 12.79 -1.95 -0.25
C ASP A 367 14.03 -1.31 0.39
N PHE A 368 14.50 -1.89 1.51
CA PHE A 368 15.73 -1.46 2.17
C PHE A 368 16.94 -1.61 1.26
N ALA A 369 17.10 -2.77 0.62
CA ALA A 369 18.19 -3.04 -0.30
C ALA A 369 18.13 -2.13 -1.54
N ALA A 370 16.95 -1.97 -2.14
CA ALA A 370 16.75 -1.10 -3.30
C ALA A 370 17.04 0.36 -2.97
N THR A 371 16.49 0.88 -1.87
CA THR A 371 16.73 2.27 -1.44
C THR A 371 18.20 2.52 -1.12
N GLY A 372 18.86 1.60 -0.43
CA GLY A 372 20.29 1.69 -0.15
C GLY A 372 21.17 1.68 -1.40
N ALA A 373 20.83 0.82 -2.37
CA ALA A 373 21.53 0.76 -3.66
C ALA A 373 21.33 2.04 -4.48
N ILE A 374 20.09 2.53 -4.56
CA ILE A 374 19.76 3.79 -5.26
C ILE A 374 20.47 4.96 -4.62
N ALA A 375 20.43 5.09 -3.29
CA ALA A 375 21.07 6.20 -2.57
C ALA A 375 22.58 6.18 -2.74
N THR A 376 23.22 5.01 -2.68
CA THR A 376 24.64 4.85 -2.92
C THR A 376 24.99 5.21 -4.37
N GLY A 377 24.22 4.73 -5.35
CA GLY A 377 24.42 5.06 -6.76
C GLY A 377 24.30 6.56 -7.04
N LEU A 378 23.28 7.20 -6.46
CA LEU A 378 23.08 8.65 -6.56
C LEU A 378 24.21 9.44 -5.89
N SER A 379 24.73 8.98 -4.76
CA SER A 379 25.88 9.60 -4.10
C SER A 379 27.13 9.56 -4.95
N VAL A 380 27.39 8.45 -5.66
CA VAL A 380 28.48 8.32 -6.63
C VAL A 380 28.26 9.25 -7.82
N LEU A 381 27.05 9.28 -8.40
CA LEU A 381 26.71 10.18 -9.49
C LEU A 381 26.83 11.64 -9.08
N ALA A 382 26.40 11.98 -7.88
CA ALA A 382 26.50 13.32 -7.31
C ALA A 382 27.96 13.78 -7.18
N ALA A 383 28.89 12.84 -6.94
CA ALA A 383 30.32 13.12 -6.84
C ALA A 383 30.98 13.42 -8.20
N VAL A 384 30.35 13.10 -9.33
CA VAL A 384 30.90 13.33 -10.67
C VAL A 384 31.09 14.82 -10.97
N LEU A 385 30.06 15.65 -10.69
CA LEU A 385 30.10 17.08 -10.98
C LEU A 385 31.22 17.83 -10.23
N PRO A 386 31.38 17.70 -8.90
CA PRO A 386 32.48 18.31 -8.16
C PRO A 386 33.86 17.81 -8.66
N THR A 387 33.93 16.53 -9.01
CA THR A 387 35.16 15.88 -9.44
C THR A 387 35.65 16.40 -10.78
N LEU A 388 34.75 16.59 -11.76
CA LEU A 388 35.07 17.19 -13.03
C LEU A 388 35.58 18.65 -12.89
N ARG A 389 35.02 19.40 -11.94
CA ARG A 389 35.53 20.75 -11.63
C ARG A 389 36.87 20.72 -10.92
N ALA A 390 37.13 19.74 -10.04
CA ALA A 390 38.43 19.56 -9.38
C ALA A 390 39.54 19.26 -10.39
N SER A 391 39.23 18.49 -11.43
CA SER A 391 40.19 18.10 -12.46
C SER A 391 40.58 19.22 -13.42
N SER A 392 39.81 20.28 -13.51
CA SER A 392 40.05 21.44 -14.41
C SER A 392 40.79 22.63 -13.74
N LEU A 393 41.21 22.48 -12.47
CA LEU A 393 41.91 23.56 -11.77
C LEU A 393 43.33 23.79 -12.31
N PRO A 394 43.74 25.01 -12.66
CA PRO A 394 45.09 25.31 -13.07
C PRO A 394 46.06 25.21 -11.87
N VAL A 395 46.92 24.17 -11.89
CA VAL A 395 47.89 23.85 -10.81
C VAL A 395 48.80 25.04 -10.48
N ALA A 396 49.25 25.80 -11.52
CA ALA A 396 50.14 26.92 -11.36
C ALA A 396 49.53 28.12 -10.57
N ALA A 397 48.26 28.38 -10.76
CA ALA A 397 47.55 29.46 -10.08
C ALA A 397 47.20 29.14 -8.60
N THR A 398 47.10 27.82 -8.28
CA THR A 398 46.71 27.39 -6.92
C THR A 398 47.89 27.31 -5.97
N LEU A 399 49.14 27.21 -6.46
CA LEU A 399 50.33 27.14 -5.65
C LEU A 399 51.00 28.53 -5.44
N SER A 400 50.54 29.56 -6.14
CA SER A 400 51.09 30.95 -6.02
C SER A 400 50.40 31.82 -4.96
N HIS A 401 49.38 31.33 -4.30
CA HIS A 401 48.65 31.90 -3.18
C HIS A 401 48.76 31.01 -1.95
#